data_bb4586305585a733b2cafdcd09810233
#
_entry.id   bb4586305585a733b2cafdcd09810233
#
_cell.length_a   1.000
_cell.length_b   1.000
_cell.length_c   1.000
_cell.angle_alpha   90.00
_cell.angle_beta   90.00
_cell.angle_gamma   90.00
#
_symmetry.space_group_name_H-M   'P 1'
#
loop_
_entity.id
_entity.type
_entity.pdbx_description
1 polymer ?
#
loop_
_entity_poly.entity_id
_entity_poly.type
_entity_poly.pdbx_seq_one_letter_code
_entity_poly.pdbx_strand_id
1 'polypeptide(L)'
;RSIRKDKKEVNENNDAEEEDEEILSIPPEGITIADINDSEQREKIMCDFTIKQVIGEGTFATVRLAVNKQTEEQVAIKIMEKSKIVQKEDKVRIEREIKVLKNLRHPNIVHLYSVIQTDEKIYLIMEYVKGKELFDYIVMKKKLSENESCLFYQQIISGIEY
;
A
#
# COMPACT_ATOMS: atom_id res chain seq x y z
N ARG A 1 56.42 -22.67 -35.94
CA ARG A 1 55.59 -23.73 -36.50
C ARG A 1 54.28 -23.74 -35.76
N SER A 2 53.29 -23.07 -36.24
CA SER A 2 52.08 -23.44 -36.95
C SER A 2 51.43 -24.72 -36.43
N ILE A 3 50.22 -24.60 -35.91
CA ILE A 3 49.00 -25.19 -36.46
C ILE A 3 47.78 -24.57 -35.77
N ARG A 4 46.96 -23.92 -36.59
CA ARG A 4 45.57 -23.55 -36.34
C ARG A 4 44.74 -24.82 -36.17
N LYS A 5 43.76 -24.79 -35.29
CA LYS A 5 42.48 -25.48 -35.49
C LYS A 5 41.34 -24.68 -34.88
N ASP A 6 40.54 -24.18 -35.78
CA ASP A 6 39.18 -23.68 -35.57
C ASP A 6 38.32 -24.79 -35.00
N LYS A 7 37.46 -24.43 -34.06
CA LYS A 7 36.11 -25.02 -33.92
C LYS A 7 35.25 -24.16 -33.00
N LYS A 8 34.39 -23.43 -33.70
CA LYS A 8 32.94 -23.42 -33.53
C LYS A 8 32.40 -22.90 -32.21
N GLU A 9 31.87 -21.73 -32.39
CA GLU A 9 30.69 -21.13 -31.71
C GLU A 9 29.65 -22.17 -31.34
N VAL A 10 29.25 -22.17 -30.09
CA VAL A 10 27.88 -22.44 -29.69
C VAL A 10 27.44 -21.24 -28.86
N ASN A 11 26.69 -20.40 -29.53
CA ASN A 11 25.83 -19.39 -28.95
C ASN A 11 24.74 -20.14 -28.20
N GLU A 12 24.71 -20.05 -26.92
CA GLU A 12 23.50 -20.22 -26.13
C GLU A 12 23.28 -18.91 -25.37
N ASN A 13 22.67 -17.97 -26.10
CA ASN A 13 21.89 -16.90 -25.53
C ASN A 13 20.72 -17.52 -24.77
N ASN A 14 20.85 -17.66 -23.49
CA ASN A 14 19.75 -17.70 -22.58
C ASN A 14 19.53 -16.26 -22.09
N ASP A 15 18.97 -15.45 -22.96
CA ASP A 15 18.20 -14.28 -22.58
C ASP A 15 16.95 -14.79 -21.85
N ALA A 16 17.11 -15.05 -20.56
CA ALA A 16 15.99 -15.02 -19.66
C ALA A 16 15.59 -13.55 -19.56
N GLU A 17 14.70 -13.14 -20.43
CA GLU A 17 13.87 -11.97 -20.22
C GLU A 17 13.13 -12.19 -18.90
N GLU A 18 13.69 -11.69 -17.82
CA GLU A 18 12.92 -11.38 -16.62
C GLU A 18 11.91 -10.33 -17.08
N GLU A 19 10.73 -10.81 -17.46
CA GLU A 19 9.55 -9.97 -17.54
C GLU A 19 9.39 -9.40 -16.13
N ASP A 20 9.86 -8.17 -15.93
CA ASP A 20 9.42 -7.31 -14.85
C ASP A 20 7.89 -7.21 -14.98
N GLU A 21 7.19 -8.13 -14.31
CA GLU A 21 5.78 -7.96 -14.04
C GLU A 21 5.66 -6.65 -13.26
N GLU A 22 5.42 -5.59 -14.00
CA GLU A 22 4.93 -4.32 -13.52
C GLU A 22 3.60 -4.62 -12.81
N ILE A 23 3.71 -4.94 -11.51
CA ILE A 23 2.56 -5.05 -10.63
C ILE A 23 2.06 -3.61 -10.45
N LEU A 24 1.48 -3.08 -11.50
CA LEU A 24 0.52 -2.00 -11.42
C LEU A 24 -0.61 -2.53 -10.55
N SER A 25 -0.61 -2.13 -9.27
CA SER A 25 -1.77 -2.28 -8.41
C SER A 25 -2.89 -1.44 -9.02
N ILE A 26 -3.62 -2.06 -9.94
CA ILE A 26 -4.82 -1.47 -10.52
C ILE A 26 -5.78 -1.28 -9.35
N PRO A 27 -6.19 -0.04 -9.03
CA PRO A 27 -7.20 0.16 -8.00
C PRO A 27 -8.44 -0.62 -8.42
N PRO A 28 -9.15 -1.30 -7.49
CA PRO A 28 -10.34 -2.06 -7.80
C PRO A 28 -11.27 -1.19 -8.66
N GLU A 29 -11.61 -1.69 -9.86
CA GLU A 29 -12.45 -0.96 -10.81
C GLU A 29 -13.73 -0.53 -10.10
N GLY A 30 -13.98 0.78 -10.01
CA GLY A 30 -15.17 1.36 -9.40
C GLY A 30 -14.95 2.21 -8.15
N ILE A 31 -13.75 2.23 -7.55
CA ILE A 31 -13.45 3.13 -6.43
C ILE A 31 -12.62 4.30 -6.94
N THR A 32 -13.28 5.34 -7.42
CA THR A 32 -12.61 6.61 -7.71
C THR A 32 -12.37 7.37 -6.41
N ILE A 33 -11.22 8.07 -6.33
CA ILE A 33 -10.90 9.02 -5.27
C ILE A 33 -11.78 10.26 -5.47
N ALA A 34 -13.07 10.11 -5.26
CA ALA A 34 -14.01 11.20 -5.21
C ALA A 34 -14.39 11.42 -3.74
N ASP A 35 -14.46 12.67 -3.30
CA ASP A 35 -15.13 13.01 -2.05
C ASP A 35 -16.62 12.73 -2.24
N ILE A 36 -17.03 11.51 -1.88
CA ILE A 36 -18.43 11.08 -2.00
C ILE A 36 -19.18 11.76 -0.85
N ASN A 37 -19.89 12.83 -1.16
CA ASN A 37 -20.66 13.60 -0.18
C ASN A 37 -22.08 13.08 0.05
N ASP A 38 -22.49 12.07 -0.71
CA ASP A 38 -23.84 11.51 -0.63
C ASP A 38 -23.91 10.35 0.38
N SER A 39 -24.81 10.43 1.34
CA SER A 39 -25.00 9.44 2.41
C SER A 39 -25.35 8.05 1.87
N GLU A 40 -26.19 7.96 0.83
CA GLU A 40 -26.57 6.68 0.22
C GLU A 40 -25.40 5.97 -0.47
N GLN A 41 -24.55 6.74 -1.14
CA GLN A 41 -23.38 6.18 -1.80
C GLN A 41 -22.32 5.70 -0.79
N ARG A 42 -22.21 6.38 0.38
CA ARG A 42 -21.33 5.97 1.49
C ARG A 42 -21.72 4.61 2.05
N GLU A 43 -23.01 4.40 2.33
CA GLU A 43 -23.52 3.12 2.81
C GLU A 43 -23.29 2.01 1.77
N LYS A 44 -23.55 2.29 0.51
CA LYS A 44 -23.35 1.35 -0.59
C LYS A 44 -21.90 0.89 -0.70
N ILE A 45 -20.93 1.81 -0.65
CA ILE A 45 -19.51 1.46 -0.71
C ILE A 45 -19.08 0.61 0.49
N MET A 46 -19.57 0.95 1.69
CA MET A 46 -19.30 0.12 2.88
C MET A 46 -19.96 -1.26 2.81
N CYS A 47 -21.08 -1.40 2.08
CA CYS A 47 -21.69 -2.70 1.80
C CYS A 47 -20.85 -3.56 0.85
N ASP A 48 -20.02 -2.96 0.00
CA ASP A 48 -19.18 -3.68 -0.96
C ASP A 48 -17.95 -4.36 -0.32
N PHE A 49 -17.65 -4.05 0.94
CA PHE A 49 -16.54 -4.65 1.66
C PHE A 49 -16.99 -5.62 2.75
N THR A 50 -16.34 -6.76 2.82
CA THR A 50 -16.41 -7.67 3.96
C THR A 50 -15.30 -7.32 4.94
N ILE A 51 -15.64 -6.68 6.06
CA ILE A 51 -14.69 -6.30 7.11
C ILE A 51 -14.27 -7.54 7.89
N LYS A 52 -12.96 -7.73 8.07
CA LYS A 52 -12.36 -8.87 8.78
C LYS A 52 -11.69 -8.41 10.08
N GLN A 53 -10.60 -9.11 10.48
CA GLN A 53 -9.89 -8.87 11.74
C GLN A 53 -9.24 -7.47 11.80
N VAL A 54 -9.01 -7.04 13.02
CA VAL A 54 -8.16 -5.88 13.31
C VAL A 54 -6.71 -6.23 12.99
N ILE A 55 -6.02 -5.36 12.26
CA ILE A 55 -4.62 -5.49 11.86
C ILE A 55 -3.74 -4.38 12.44
N GLY A 56 -4.34 -3.36 13.05
CA GLY A 56 -3.63 -2.27 13.72
C GLY A 56 -4.57 -1.45 14.60
N GLU A 57 -4.03 -0.93 15.70
CA GLU A 57 -4.74 -0.03 16.61
C GLU A 57 -3.88 1.18 16.91
N GLY A 58 -4.49 2.35 16.88
CA GLY A 58 -3.89 3.62 17.22
C GLY A 58 -4.77 4.43 18.17
N THR A 59 -4.31 5.60 18.59
CA THR A 59 -4.99 6.45 19.58
C THR A 59 -6.41 6.86 19.13
N PHE A 60 -6.58 7.18 17.85
CA PHE A 60 -7.85 7.67 17.30
C PHE A 60 -8.45 6.76 16.24
N ALA A 61 -7.73 5.71 15.85
CA ALA A 61 -8.08 4.89 14.73
C ALA A 61 -7.85 3.40 14.97
N THR A 62 -8.69 2.59 14.34
CA THR A 62 -8.50 1.15 14.24
C THR A 62 -8.36 0.79 12.77
N VAL A 63 -7.35 -0.03 12.43
CA VAL A 63 -7.16 -0.52 11.07
C VAL A 63 -7.67 -1.95 10.98
N ARG A 64 -8.52 -2.23 10.01
CA ARG A 64 -9.09 -3.55 9.77
C ARG A 64 -8.77 -4.04 8.38
N LEU A 65 -8.48 -5.32 8.26
CA LEU A 65 -8.46 -6.00 6.98
C LEU A 65 -9.89 -6.06 6.45
N ALA A 66 -10.07 -5.79 5.18
CA ALA A 66 -11.33 -5.98 4.49
C ALA A 66 -11.10 -6.63 3.12
N VAL A 67 -12.15 -7.18 2.55
CA VAL A 67 -12.13 -7.79 1.21
C VAL A 67 -13.25 -7.17 0.40
N ASN A 68 -12.92 -6.67 -0.77
CA ASN A 68 -13.92 -6.23 -1.73
C ASN A 68 -14.73 -7.44 -2.22
N LYS A 69 -16.05 -7.37 -2.14
CA LYS A 69 -16.92 -8.50 -2.48
C LYS A 69 -16.99 -8.80 -3.97
N GLN A 70 -16.67 -7.82 -4.81
CA GLN A 70 -16.72 -7.96 -6.27
C GLN A 70 -15.39 -8.45 -6.84
N THR A 71 -14.27 -7.82 -6.39
CA THR A 71 -12.93 -8.11 -6.92
C THR A 71 -12.17 -9.13 -6.08
N GLU A 72 -12.66 -9.46 -4.87
CA GLU A 72 -11.99 -10.32 -3.87
C GLU A 72 -10.63 -9.76 -3.38
N GLU A 73 -10.29 -8.55 -3.77
CA GLU A 73 -9.05 -7.90 -3.35
C GLU A 73 -9.06 -7.52 -1.87
N GLN A 74 -7.90 -7.68 -1.24
CA GLN A 74 -7.71 -7.32 0.16
C GLN A 74 -7.31 -5.84 0.25
N VAL A 75 -7.99 -5.11 1.15
CA VAL A 75 -7.71 -3.71 1.45
C VAL A 75 -7.57 -3.51 2.96
N ALA A 76 -6.88 -2.47 3.36
CA ALA A 76 -6.84 -2.00 4.74
C ALA A 76 -7.80 -0.83 4.90
N ILE A 77 -8.72 -0.92 5.87
CA ILE A 77 -9.64 0.18 6.19
C ILE A 77 -9.24 0.77 7.54
N LYS A 78 -8.71 1.99 7.54
CA LYS A 78 -8.42 2.78 8.75
C LYS A 78 -9.69 3.54 9.13
N ILE A 79 -10.24 3.21 10.29
CA ILE A 79 -11.51 3.74 10.80
C ILE A 79 -11.18 4.71 11.95
N MET A 80 -11.55 5.96 11.80
CA MET A 80 -11.37 7.00 12.82
C MET A 80 -12.74 7.45 13.35
N GLU A 81 -12.89 7.51 14.66
CA GLU A 81 -14.10 8.02 15.30
C GLU A 81 -13.96 9.52 15.52
N LYS A 82 -14.86 10.32 14.93
CA LYS A 82 -14.84 11.79 15.05
C LYS A 82 -14.99 12.26 16.50
N SER A 83 -15.73 11.51 17.33
CA SER A 83 -15.90 11.78 18.75
C SER A 83 -14.59 11.73 19.56
N LYS A 84 -13.63 10.92 19.11
CA LYS A 84 -12.31 10.83 19.73
C LYS A 84 -11.35 11.95 19.29
N ILE A 85 -11.67 12.65 18.19
CA ILE A 85 -10.87 13.74 17.64
C ILE A 85 -11.39 15.07 18.21
N VAL A 86 -11.08 15.31 19.48
CA VAL A 86 -11.64 16.47 20.19
C VAL A 86 -10.85 17.74 19.92
N GLN A 87 -9.52 17.64 19.85
CA GLN A 87 -8.64 18.79 19.69
C GLN A 87 -8.64 19.31 18.24
N LYS A 88 -8.65 20.64 18.10
CA LYS A 88 -8.65 21.27 16.79
C LYS A 88 -7.37 20.95 16.02
N GLU A 89 -6.27 20.85 16.71
CA GLU A 89 -4.95 20.50 16.18
C GLU A 89 -4.95 19.11 15.55
N ASP A 90 -5.62 18.14 16.18
CA ASP A 90 -5.73 16.77 15.66
C ASP A 90 -6.60 16.72 14.38
N LYS A 91 -7.68 17.50 14.33
CA LYS A 91 -8.49 17.62 13.11
C LYS A 91 -7.66 18.13 11.94
N VAL A 92 -6.93 19.22 12.14
CA VAL A 92 -6.07 19.83 11.12
C VAL A 92 -4.97 18.85 10.67
N ARG A 93 -4.40 18.08 11.61
CA ARG A 93 -3.38 17.07 11.29
C ARG A 93 -3.95 15.96 10.42
N ILE A 94 -5.11 15.43 10.77
CA ILE A 94 -5.78 14.36 10.03
C ILE A 94 -6.18 14.84 8.62
N GLU A 95 -6.75 16.03 8.50
CA GLU A 95 -7.10 16.63 7.21
C GLU A 95 -5.87 16.79 6.30
N ARG A 96 -4.73 17.23 6.89
CA ARG A 96 -3.46 17.34 6.17
C ARG A 96 -2.93 15.98 5.75
N GLU A 97 -2.95 14.97 6.64
CA GLU A 97 -2.54 13.60 6.33
C GLU A 97 -3.35 13.04 5.15
N ILE A 98 -4.67 13.18 5.19
CA ILE A 98 -5.56 12.74 4.12
C ILE A 98 -5.24 13.47 2.81
N LYS A 99 -5.06 14.79 2.86
CA LYS A 99 -4.74 15.59 1.67
C LYS A 99 -3.41 15.18 1.03
N VAL A 100 -2.41 14.88 1.83
CA VAL A 100 -1.12 14.38 1.34
C VAL A 100 -1.30 13.01 0.71
N LEU A 101 -1.89 12.05 1.42
CA LEU A 101 -2.09 10.69 0.92
C LEU A 101 -2.90 10.62 -0.38
N LYS A 102 -3.90 11.51 -0.56
CA LYS A 102 -4.70 11.58 -1.80
C LYS A 102 -3.86 11.86 -3.05
N ASN A 103 -2.75 12.56 -2.91
CA ASN A 103 -1.91 13.00 -4.03
C ASN A 103 -0.68 12.11 -4.25
N LEU A 104 -0.38 11.21 -3.31
CA LEU A 104 0.79 10.34 -3.41
C LEU A 104 0.47 9.08 -4.24
N ARG A 105 1.28 8.83 -5.26
CA ARG A 105 1.23 7.64 -6.11
C ARG A 105 2.64 7.18 -6.41
N HIS A 106 3.13 6.27 -5.58
CA HIS A 106 4.50 5.78 -5.68
C HIS A 106 4.57 4.32 -5.23
N PRO A 107 5.35 3.44 -5.88
CA PRO A 107 5.40 2.01 -5.56
C PRO A 107 5.88 1.70 -4.14
N ASN A 108 6.61 2.62 -3.51
CA ASN A 108 7.10 2.47 -2.14
C ASN A 108 6.30 3.28 -1.11
N ILE A 109 5.12 3.78 -1.47
CA ILE A 109 4.20 4.50 -0.56
C ILE A 109 2.84 3.83 -0.63
N VAL A 110 2.29 3.48 0.54
CA VAL A 110 0.95 2.87 0.66
C VAL A 110 -0.08 3.74 -0.04
N HIS A 111 -0.83 3.14 -0.97
CA HIS A 111 -1.80 3.86 -1.77
C HIS A 111 -3.13 4.06 -1.02
N LEU A 112 -3.68 5.28 -1.10
CA LEU A 112 -5.01 5.60 -0.62
C LEU A 112 -6.02 5.52 -1.77
N TYR A 113 -6.90 4.53 -1.74
CA TYR A 113 -7.91 4.32 -2.77
C TYR A 113 -9.09 5.28 -2.64
N SER A 114 -9.63 5.43 -1.42
CA SER A 114 -10.83 6.23 -1.18
C SER A 114 -10.92 6.74 0.25
N VAL A 115 -11.65 7.84 0.42
CA VAL A 115 -12.00 8.42 1.73
C VAL A 115 -13.51 8.53 1.82
N ILE A 116 -14.09 7.91 2.82
CA ILE A 116 -15.52 7.97 3.09
C ILE A 116 -15.71 8.65 4.44
N GLN A 117 -16.61 9.62 4.49
CA GLN A 117 -16.94 10.32 5.73
C GLN A 117 -18.43 10.16 6.03
N THR A 118 -18.71 9.73 7.25
CA THR A 118 -20.05 9.77 7.83
C THR A 118 -20.10 10.84 8.91
N ASP A 119 -21.25 11.05 9.53
CA ASP A 119 -21.38 12.00 10.64
C ASP A 119 -20.50 11.62 11.84
N GLU A 120 -20.31 10.31 12.06
CA GLU A 120 -19.60 9.78 13.21
C GLU A 120 -18.16 9.38 12.92
N LYS A 121 -17.84 8.94 11.70
CA LYS A 121 -16.56 8.27 11.37
C LYS A 121 -15.95 8.74 10.07
N ILE A 122 -14.64 8.56 9.96
CA ILE A 122 -13.86 8.70 8.74
C ILE A 122 -13.26 7.34 8.42
N TYR A 123 -13.41 6.88 7.19
CA TYR A 123 -12.87 5.63 6.68
C TYR A 123 -11.85 5.93 5.60
N LEU A 124 -10.62 5.47 5.76
CA LEU A 124 -9.60 5.50 4.72
C LEU A 124 -9.46 4.09 4.17
N ILE A 125 -9.80 3.91 2.90
CA ILE A 125 -9.63 2.64 2.20
C ILE A 125 -8.28 2.69 1.52
N MET A 126 -7.38 1.81 1.93
CA MET A 126 -5.96 1.86 1.53
C MET A 126 -5.49 0.48 1.07
N GLU A 127 -4.38 0.48 0.39
CA GLU A 127 -3.62 -0.70 0.06
C GLU A 127 -3.33 -1.55 1.31
N TYR A 128 -3.58 -2.85 1.20
CA TYR A 128 -3.19 -3.80 2.24
C TYR A 128 -1.80 -4.35 1.98
N VAL A 129 -0.85 -3.91 2.77
CA VAL A 129 0.53 -4.41 2.72
C VAL A 129 0.63 -5.66 3.60
N LYS A 130 0.88 -6.80 2.95
CA LYS A 130 1.11 -8.07 3.65
C LYS A 130 2.49 -8.08 4.29
N GLY A 131 2.58 -8.61 5.51
CA GLY A 131 3.87 -8.81 6.14
C GLY A 131 3.96 -8.22 7.53
N LYS A 132 5.16 -7.80 7.89
CA LYS A 132 5.50 -7.23 9.20
C LYS A 132 6.16 -5.87 9.01
N GLU A 133 6.18 -5.10 10.08
CA GLU A 133 6.98 -3.89 10.13
C GLU A 133 8.47 -4.23 9.93
N LEU A 134 9.21 -3.33 9.30
CA LEU A 134 10.65 -3.52 9.07
C LEU A 134 11.41 -3.74 10.39
N PHE A 135 10.98 -3.06 11.45
CA PHE A 135 11.55 -3.27 12.78
C PHE A 135 11.41 -4.72 13.24
N ASP A 136 10.21 -5.29 13.18
CA ASP A 136 9.96 -6.68 13.59
C ASP A 136 10.72 -7.67 12.71
N TYR A 137 10.84 -7.38 11.43
CA TYR A 137 11.63 -8.19 10.51
C TYR A 137 13.11 -8.21 10.92
N ILE A 138 13.69 -7.05 11.26
CA ILE A 138 15.08 -6.94 11.73
C ILE A 138 15.26 -7.68 13.05
N VAL A 139 14.35 -7.49 14.01
CA VAL A 139 14.42 -8.16 15.31
C VAL A 139 14.39 -9.68 15.15
N MET A 140 13.49 -10.18 14.32
CA MET A 140 13.37 -11.62 14.04
C MET A 140 14.64 -12.17 13.38
N LYS A 141 15.22 -11.43 12.45
CA LYS A 141 16.40 -11.84 11.68
C LYS A 141 17.71 -11.56 12.41
N LYS A 142 17.67 -10.76 13.47
CA LYS A 142 18.78 -10.24 14.30
C LYS A 142 19.66 -9.21 13.56
N LYS A 143 19.93 -9.43 12.30
CA LYS A 143 20.69 -8.48 11.43
C LYS A 143 20.26 -8.66 9.99
N LEU A 144 20.34 -7.58 9.23
CA LEU A 144 20.20 -7.60 7.78
C LEU A 144 21.58 -7.84 7.13
N SER A 145 21.58 -8.46 5.98
CA SER A 145 22.76 -8.44 5.10
C SER A 145 22.92 -7.06 4.47
N GLU A 146 24.09 -6.75 3.95
CA GLU A 146 24.35 -5.48 3.28
C GLU A 146 23.42 -5.27 2.09
N ASN A 147 23.22 -6.32 1.27
CA ASN A 147 22.32 -6.26 0.11
C ASN A 147 20.87 -5.97 0.52
N GLU A 148 20.36 -6.64 1.55
CA GLU A 148 19.00 -6.37 2.05
C GLU A 148 18.85 -4.96 2.60
N SER A 149 19.86 -4.50 3.35
CA SER A 149 19.88 -3.14 3.88
C SER A 149 19.88 -2.11 2.74
N CYS A 150 20.65 -2.36 1.70
CA CYS A 150 20.70 -1.50 0.51
C CYS A 150 19.33 -1.45 -0.19
N LEU A 151 18.68 -2.59 -0.40
CA LEU A 151 17.36 -2.65 -1.03
C LEU A 151 16.29 -1.88 -0.22
N PHE A 152 16.22 -2.11 1.10
CA PHE A 152 15.29 -1.36 1.94
C PHE A 152 15.58 0.15 1.92
N TYR A 153 16.85 0.51 2.01
CA TYR A 153 17.28 1.91 1.97
C TYR A 153 16.88 2.58 0.65
N GLN A 154 17.11 1.94 -0.48
CA GLN A 154 16.73 2.46 -1.79
C GLN A 154 15.22 2.70 -1.89
N GLN A 155 14.40 1.76 -1.43
CA GLN A 155 12.94 1.89 -1.43
C GLN A 155 12.47 3.04 -0.54
N ILE A 156 13.05 3.17 0.66
CA ILE A 156 12.73 4.26 1.58
C ILE A 156 13.09 5.62 0.97
N ILE A 157 14.31 5.75 0.45
CA ILE A 157 14.77 7.00 -0.16
C ILE A 157 13.93 7.35 -1.39
N SER A 158 13.61 6.37 -2.24
CA SER A 158 12.74 6.58 -3.40
C SER A 158 11.35 7.12 -3.02
N GLY A 159 10.77 6.62 -1.92
CA GLY A 159 9.50 7.14 -1.40
C GLY A 159 9.61 8.52 -0.75
N ILE A 160 10.75 8.87 -0.17
CA ILE A 160 10.98 10.19 0.45
C ILE A 160 11.29 11.25 -0.60
N GLU A 161 12.00 10.89 -1.65
CA GLU A 161 12.39 11.81 -2.73
C GLU A 161 11.19 12.23 -3.57
N TYR A 162 10.17 11.38 -3.68
CA TYR A 162 8.92 11.67 -4.39
C TYR A 162 8.10 12.74 -3.70
#